data_0cc7bd5528d0667bd00a5970fe72d35d
#
_entry.id   0cc7bd5528d0667bd00a5970fe72d35d
#
_cell.length_a   1.000
_cell.length_b   1.000
_cell.length_c   1.000
_cell.angle_alpha   90.00
_cell.angle_beta   90.00
_cell.angle_gamma   90.00
#
_symmetry.space_group_name_H-M   'P 1'
#
loop_
_entity.id
_entity.type
_entity.pdbx_description
1 polymer ?
#
loop_
_entity_poly.entity_id
_entity_poly.type
_entity_poly.pdbx_seq_one_letter_code
_entity_poly.pdbx_strand_id
1 'polypeptide(L)'
;MPFKWSLNPYMGCVHRCTFCFVRAFEKMADRPSDARYGTSIRVKTNIVEVLRKELARKSWKGEQVVIGTATDPYQPAEGHFRLTRGSLQALADARNPIGLITRGPLIVRDVDLLAHASARAKVGVTFSIPTLDPEVWRKTEPGTAPPRQRLRAIRTLIDAGIDASVGMAPILPGLSDDPHKMADVIRAARDAGATAVWTNVLYLRPGTREHFLENLARDWPELLPAYERLYDGRAYVTKDVLDPVKQQVRELAKQHGIADRRPRRATPAERAGATDGPDDPRPLPHPAVEQLSLASALR
;
A
#
# COMPACT_ATOMS: atom_id res chain seq x y z
N MET A 1 -6.05 1.66 -9.29
CA MET A 1 -5.46 2.34 -8.13
C MET A 1 -5.69 3.84 -8.31
N PRO A 2 -5.77 4.65 -7.25
CA PRO A 2 -6.08 6.09 -7.37
C PRO A 2 -4.87 6.97 -7.74
N PHE A 3 -3.84 6.40 -8.35
CA PHE A 3 -2.62 7.09 -8.79
C PHE A 3 -2.21 6.59 -10.18
N LYS A 4 -1.57 7.47 -10.94
CA LYS A 4 -1.12 7.20 -12.30
C LYS A 4 0.34 6.70 -12.34
N TRP A 5 1.18 7.23 -11.46
CA TRP A 5 2.62 6.95 -11.46
C TRP A 5 3.05 6.20 -10.20
N SER A 6 3.90 5.21 -10.38
CA SER A 6 4.51 4.47 -9.28
C SER A 6 6.01 4.29 -9.46
N LEU A 7 6.73 4.35 -8.34
CA LEU A 7 8.17 4.15 -8.27
C LEU A 7 8.50 3.01 -7.30
N ASN A 8 9.29 2.05 -7.75
CA ASN A 8 9.70 0.91 -6.93
C ASN A 8 11.22 0.69 -7.09
N PRO A 9 12.04 1.13 -6.12
CA PRO A 9 13.50 1.04 -6.19
C PRO A 9 14.03 -0.38 -6.21
N TYR A 10 13.22 -1.32 -5.75
CA TYR A 10 13.54 -2.73 -5.65
C TYR A 10 12.51 -3.58 -6.39
N MET A 11 12.88 -4.82 -6.73
CA MET A 11 11.96 -5.88 -7.17
C MET A 11 12.14 -7.08 -6.24
N GLY A 12 11.03 -7.64 -5.78
CA GLY A 12 10.99 -8.56 -4.65
C GLY A 12 10.92 -7.83 -3.31
N CYS A 13 10.59 -8.55 -2.24
CA CYS A 13 10.46 -7.98 -0.91
C CYS A 13 10.74 -9.06 0.15
N VAL A 14 11.71 -8.80 1.03
CA VAL A 14 12.08 -9.74 2.10
C VAL A 14 11.01 -9.87 3.18
N HIS A 15 9.99 -9.02 3.18
CA HIS A 15 8.85 -9.14 4.11
C HIS A 15 8.06 -10.43 3.89
N ARG A 16 8.02 -10.94 2.65
CA ARG A 16 7.47 -12.25 2.29
C ARG A 16 6.05 -12.50 2.79
N CYS A 17 5.23 -11.44 2.91
CA CYS A 17 3.85 -11.58 3.35
C CYS A 17 3.12 -12.66 2.54
N THR A 18 2.36 -13.52 3.21
CA THR A 18 1.67 -14.65 2.57
C THR A 18 0.64 -14.19 1.56
N PHE A 19 0.00 -13.06 1.82
CA PHE A 19 -1.03 -12.42 0.99
C PHE A 19 -0.48 -11.42 -0.04
N CYS A 20 0.84 -11.35 -0.26
CA CYS A 20 1.44 -10.31 -1.09
C CYS A 20 0.98 -10.43 -2.55
N PHE A 21 0.24 -9.44 -3.04
CA PHE A 21 -0.28 -9.43 -4.41
C PHE A 21 0.82 -9.33 -5.48
N VAL A 22 2.02 -8.92 -5.11
CA VAL A 22 3.17 -8.85 -6.02
C VAL A 22 3.57 -10.24 -6.51
N ARG A 23 3.26 -11.30 -5.77
CA ARG A 23 3.46 -12.69 -6.22
C ARG A 23 2.78 -13.00 -7.55
N ALA A 24 1.63 -12.40 -7.81
CA ALA A 24 0.96 -12.53 -9.10
C ALA A 24 1.79 -11.91 -10.24
N PHE A 25 2.47 -10.80 -10.01
CA PHE A 25 3.37 -10.20 -11.01
C PHE A 25 4.64 -11.02 -11.20
N GLU A 26 5.18 -11.61 -10.14
CA GLU A 26 6.31 -12.53 -10.24
C GLU A 26 5.95 -13.75 -11.10
N LYS A 27 4.76 -14.35 -10.87
CA LYS A 27 4.25 -15.47 -11.68
C LYS A 27 4.10 -15.09 -13.17
N MET A 28 3.54 -13.91 -13.44
CA MET A 28 3.39 -13.41 -14.82
C MET A 28 4.73 -13.16 -15.53
N ALA A 29 5.80 -12.96 -14.77
CA ALA A 29 7.15 -12.71 -15.26
C ALA A 29 8.04 -13.98 -15.20
N ASP A 30 7.45 -15.17 -15.09
CA ASP A 30 8.14 -16.44 -14.95
C ASP A 30 9.18 -16.47 -13.81
N ARG A 31 8.86 -15.83 -12.69
CA ARG A 31 9.69 -15.79 -11.49
C ARG A 31 9.03 -16.50 -10.32
N PRO A 32 9.82 -16.95 -9.32
CA PRO A 32 9.27 -17.62 -8.14
C PRO A 32 8.21 -16.78 -7.42
N SER A 33 7.00 -17.29 -7.34
CA SER A 33 5.88 -16.71 -6.58
C SER A 33 5.55 -17.50 -5.31
N ASP A 34 6.20 -18.63 -5.11
CA ASP A 34 6.09 -19.54 -3.97
C ASP A 34 6.95 -19.09 -2.76
N ALA A 35 7.37 -20.03 -1.90
CA ALA A 35 8.22 -19.77 -0.74
C ALA A 35 9.57 -19.13 -1.06
N ARG A 36 10.04 -19.21 -2.31
CA ARG A 36 11.28 -18.58 -2.79
C ARG A 36 11.12 -17.07 -3.06
N TYR A 37 9.89 -16.55 -3.17
CA TYR A 37 9.66 -15.12 -3.33
C TYR A 37 10.31 -14.33 -2.17
N GLY A 38 11.07 -13.30 -2.51
CA GLY A 38 11.74 -12.43 -1.53
C GLY A 38 13.04 -13.00 -0.95
N THR A 39 13.53 -14.15 -1.43
CA THR A 39 14.88 -14.64 -1.10
C THR A 39 15.97 -13.95 -1.92
N SER A 40 15.61 -13.34 -3.04
CA SER A 40 16.48 -12.55 -3.90
C SER A 40 15.82 -11.21 -4.23
N ILE A 41 16.55 -10.11 -4.06
CA ILE A 41 16.07 -8.75 -4.30
C ILE A 41 16.90 -8.15 -5.43
N ARG A 42 16.20 -7.69 -6.48
CA ARG A 42 16.86 -6.90 -7.54
C ARG A 42 16.88 -5.43 -7.13
N VAL A 43 18.04 -4.82 -7.21
CA VAL A 43 18.29 -3.43 -6.84
C VAL A 43 18.44 -2.60 -8.11
N LYS A 44 17.61 -1.58 -8.28
CA LYS A 44 17.64 -0.68 -9.45
C LYS A 44 18.60 0.47 -9.19
N THR A 45 19.89 0.22 -9.28
CA THR A 45 20.97 1.14 -8.84
C THR A 45 20.94 2.50 -9.51
N ASN A 46 20.44 2.60 -10.75
CA ASN A 46 20.35 3.85 -11.52
C ASN A 46 19.00 4.58 -11.38
N ILE A 47 18.08 4.11 -10.52
CA ILE A 47 16.69 4.61 -10.46
C ILE A 47 16.62 6.11 -10.17
N VAL A 48 17.51 6.63 -9.32
CA VAL A 48 17.53 8.05 -8.93
C VAL A 48 17.91 8.93 -10.11
N GLU A 49 18.91 8.51 -10.90
CA GLU A 49 19.34 9.23 -12.10
C GLU A 49 18.22 9.26 -13.15
N VAL A 50 17.61 8.10 -13.42
CA VAL A 50 16.50 7.99 -14.37
C VAL A 50 15.32 8.84 -13.92
N LEU A 51 14.96 8.80 -12.63
CA LEU A 51 13.88 9.61 -12.07
C LEU A 51 14.14 11.11 -12.28
N ARG A 52 15.35 11.60 -12.01
CA ARG A 52 15.69 13.00 -12.24
C ARG A 52 15.53 13.42 -13.70
N LYS A 53 15.96 12.57 -14.64
CA LYS A 53 15.76 12.79 -16.08
C LYS A 53 14.28 12.87 -16.45
N GLU A 54 13.44 11.96 -15.90
CA GLU A 54 11.99 11.97 -16.15
C GLU A 54 11.32 13.23 -15.58
N LEU A 55 11.64 13.62 -14.35
CA LEU A 55 11.11 14.82 -13.70
C LEU A 55 11.50 16.12 -14.41
N ALA A 56 12.66 16.15 -15.09
CA ALA A 56 13.14 17.31 -15.88
C ALA A 56 12.50 17.45 -17.27
N ARG A 57 11.73 16.45 -17.73
CA ARG A 57 11.07 16.52 -19.05
C ARG A 57 10.00 17.61 -19.10
N LYS A 58 9.95 18.37 -20.17
CA LYS A 58 8.88 19.37 -20.41
C LYS A 58 7.47 18.77 -20.42
N SER A 59 7.34 17.48 -20.73
CA SER A 59 6.09 16.74 -20.74
C SER A 59 5.63 16.32 -19.33
N TRP A 60 6.49 16.36 -18.30
CA TRP A 60 6.13 16.03 -16.94
C TRP A 60 5.14 17.07 -16.38
N LYS A 61 4.03 16.60 -15.82
CA LYS A 61 2.93 17.45 -15.34
C LYS A 61 2.89 17.63 -13.82
N GLY A 62 3.90 17.16 -13.08
CA GLY A 62 3.93 17.24 -11.62
C GLY A 62 2.87 16.36 -10.94
N GLU A 63 2.46 15.26 -11.58
CA GLU A 63 1.47 14.35 -11.02
C GLU A 63 2.06 13.56 -9.84
N GLN A 64 1.20 13.10 -8.93
CA GLN A 64 1.66 12.34 -7.76
C GLN A 64 2.39 11.06 -8.17
N VAL A 65 3.59 10.85 -7.60
CA VAL A 65 4.33 9.59 -7.69
C VAL A 65 4.16 8.82 -6.38
N VAL A 66 3.73 7.55 -6.48
CA VAL A 66 3.56 6.68 -5.30
C VAL A 66 4.72 5.68 -5.24
N ILE A 67 5.46 5.69 -4.14
CA ILE A 67 6.58 4.79 -3.88
C ILE A 67 6.11 3.60 -3.03
N GLY A 68 6.55 2.38 -3.38
CA GLY A 68 6.27 1.18 -2.58
C GLY A 68 4.99 0.44 -2.97
N THR A 69 4.60 0.51 -4.23
CA THR A 69 3.39 -0.16 -4.74
C THR A 69 3.61 -1.62 -5.15
N ALA A 70 4.85 -2.02 -5.45
CA ALA A 70 5.21 -3.38 -5.86
C ALA A 70 6.42 -3.94 -5.09
N THR A 71 6.85 -3.27 -4.06
CA THR A 71 7.87 -3.71 -3.09
C THR A 71 7.69 -2.90 -1.81
N ASP A 72 8.38 -3.26 -0.72
CA ASP A 72 8.48 -2.33 0.40
C ASP A 72 9.72 -1.43 0.19
N PRO A 73 9.56 -0.10 0.11
CA PRO A 73 10.66 0.82 -0.13
C PRO A 73 11.61 0.93 1.07
N TYR A 74 11.19 0.50 2.25
CA TYR A 74 11.99 0.48 3.48
C TYR A 74 12.29 -0.93 3.98
N GLN A 75 12.32 -1.92 3.08
CA GLN A 75 12.88 -3.23 3.39
C GLN A 75 14.39 -3.13 3.72
N PRO A 76 15.01 -4.11 4.40
CA PRO A 76 16.42 -4.03 4.85
C PRO A 76 17.44 -3.58 3.78
N ALA A 77 17.24 -3.91 2.50
CA ALA A 77 18.09 -3.45 1.40
C ALA A 77 18.23 -1.92 1.35
N GLU A 78 17.19 -1.18 1.73
CA GLU A 78 17.20 0.28 1.77
C GLU A 78 18.17 0.84 2.82
N GLY A 79 18.47 0.08 3.88
CA GLY A 79 19.50 0.45 4.86
C GLY A 79 20.88 0.63 4.23
N HIS A 80 21.18 -0.19 3.23
CA HIS A 80 22.45 -0.18 2.49
C HIS A 80 22.40 0.72 1.25
N PHE A 81 21.46 0.47 0.35
CA PHE A 81 21.46 1.11 -0.99
C PHE A 81 20.88 2.54 -1.00
N ARG A 82 20.05 2.93 -0.05
CA ARG A 82 19.44 4.27 0.10
C ARG A 82 18.75 4.82 -1.15
N LEU A 83 18.21 3.96 -1.99
CA LEU A 83 17.58 4.35 -3.26
C LEU A 83 16.22 5.01 -3.06
N THR A 84 15.48 4.61 -2.02
CA THR A 84 14.25 5.30 -1.61
C THR A 84 14.57 6.72 -1.16
N ARG A 85 15.57 6.90 -0.29
CA ARG A 85 16.01 8.23 0.14
C ARG A 85 16.45 9.10 -1.04
N GLY A 86 17.26 8.56 -1.95
CA GLY A 86 17.67 9.27 -3.17
C GLY A 86 16.51 9.65 -4.08
N SER A 87 15.50 8.78 -4.19
CA SER A 87 14.29 9.05 -4.97
C SER A 87 13.42 10.12 -4.32
N LEU A 88 13.28 10.09 -2.99
CA LEU A 88 12.58 11.13 -2.22
C LEU A 88 13.25 12.48 -2.39
N GLN A 89 14.59 12.53 -2.36
CA GLN A 89 15.33 13.77 -2.60
C GLN A 89 15.04 14.33 -4.01
N ALA A 90 15.08 13.48 -5.04
CA ALA A 90 14.80 13.92 -6.41
C ALA A 90 13.37 14.47 -6.57
N LEU A 91 12.38 13.83 -5.93
CA LEU A 91 10.99 14.29 -5.93
C LEU A 91 10.81 15.60 -5.13
N ALA A 92 11.49 15.73 -3.98
CA ALA A 92 11.47 16.95 -3.17
C ALA A 92 12.10 18.15 -3.89
N ASP A 93 13.23 17.94 -4.58
CA ASP A 93 13.91 18.94 -5.40
C ASP A 93 12.98 19.44 -6.52
N ALA A 94 12.24 18.53 -7.14
CA ALA A 94 11.24 18.83 -8.18
C ALA A 94 9.91 19.37 -7.62
N ARG A 95 9.74 19.50 -6.30
CA ARG A 95 8.47 19.86 -5.64
C ARG A 95 7.29 18.98 -6.09
N ASN A 96 7.57 17.71 -6.33
CA ASN A 96 6.59 16.76 -6.85
C ASN A 96 5.77 16.16 -5.71
N PRO A 97 4.43 16.02 -5.83
CA PRO A 97 3.62 15.33 -4.83
C PRO A 97 4.03 13.86 -4.66
N ILE A 98 4.16 13.43 -3.40
CA ILE A 98 4.66 12.09 -3.03
C ILE A 98 3.58 11.31 -2.28
N GLY A 99 3.32 10.09 -2.72
CA GLY A 99 2.66 9.06 -1.91
C GLY A 99 3.67 7.99 -1.53
N LEU A 100 3.55 7.43 -0.32
CA LEU A 100 4.46 6.41 0.16
C LEU A 100 3.69 5.31 0.86
N ILE A 101 3.95 4.05 0.51
CA ILE A 101 3.31 2.88 1.15
C ILE A 101 4.41 1.97 1.70
N THR A 102 4.34 1.65 2.99
CA THR A 102 5.37 0.83 3.64
C THR A 102 4.84 0.01 4.82
N ARG A 103 5.61 -0.97 5.26
CA ARG A 103 5.56 -1.67 6.55
C ARG A 103 6.86 -1.46 7.35
N GLY A 104 7.83 -0.77 6.75
CA GLY A 104 9.18 -0.60 7.30
C GLY A 104 9.33 0.62 8.20
N PRO A 105 9.59 0.46 9.51
CA PRO A 105 9.87 1.58 10.42
C PRO A 105 11.16 2.34 10.08
N LEU A 106 12.01 1.80 9.19
CA LEU A 106 13.22 2.46 8.71
C LEU A 106 12.96 3.84 8.08
N ILE A 107 11.72 4.11 7.65
CA ILE A 107 11.30 5.43 7.13
C ILE A 107 11.61 6.58 8.10
N VAL A 108 11.67 6.31 9.41
CA VAL A 108 12.01 7.31 10.45
C VAL A 108 13.40 7.92 10.23
N ARG A 109 14.32 7.19 9.58
CA ARG A 109 15.62 7.72 9.16
C ARG A 109 15.49 8.93 8.22
N ASP A 110 14.42 9.00 7.44
CA ASP A 110 14.23 9.99 6.38
C ASP A 110 13.19 11.07 6.75
N VAL A 111 12.90 11.22 8.04
CA VAL A 111 11.94 12.23 8.56
C VAL A 111 12.36 13.65 8.17
N ASP A 112 13.65 13.98 8.24
CA ASP A 112 14.22 15.27 7.83
C ASP A 112 13.83 15.61 6.39
N LEU A 113 14.01 14.67 5.49
CA LEU A 113 13.73 14.82 4.07
C LEU A 113 12.22 14.87 3.78
N LEU A 114 11.44 14.03 4.45
CA LEU A 114 9.99 14.01 4.30
C LEU A 114 9.35 15.30 4.81
N ALA A 115 9.82 15.84 5.95
CA ALA A 115 9.36 17.13 6.47
C ALA A 115 9.71 18.27 5.51
N HIS A 116 10.95 18.28 4.97
CA HIS A 116 11.36 19.25 3.96
C HIS A 116 10.49 19.17 2.69
N ALA A 117 10.16 17.97 2.22
CA ALA A 117 9.30 17.76 1.07
C ALA A 117 7.86 18.22 1.36
N SER A 118 7.31 17.90 2.57
CA SER A 118 5.95 18.28 2.99
C SER A 118 5.73 19.79 3.02
N ALA A 119 6.77 20.57 3.33
CA ALA A 119 6.69 22.03 3.30
C ALA A 119 6.57 22.61 1.88
N ARG A 120 6.79 21.81 0.83
CA ARG A 120 6.88 22.27 -0.58
C ARG A 120 5.88 21.62 -1.52
N ALA A 121 5.44 20.40 -1.19
CA ALA A 121 4.49 19.63 -1.97
C ALA A 121 3.69 18.71 -1.06
N LYS A 122 2.57 18.17 -1.57
CA LYS A 122 1.78 17.19 -0.83
C LYS A 122 2.58 15.90 -0.63
N VAL A 123 2.84 15.53 0.62
CA VAL A 123 3.44 14.25 0.99
C VAL A 123 2.45 13.47 1.87
N GLY A 124 2.22 12.21 1.54
CA GLY A 124 1.37 11.34 2.36
C GLY A 124 1.99 9.97 2.50
N VAL A 125 2.12 9.50 3.73
CA VAL A 125 2.63 8.17 4.06
C VAL A 125 1.48 7.26 4.47
N THR A 126 1.49 6.02 4.01
CA THR A 126 0.56 4.99 4.48
C THR A 126 1.34 3.81 5.04
N PHE A 127 1.10 3.49 6.30
CA PHE A 127 1.56 2.23 6.87
C PHE A 127 0.49 1.16 6.73
N SER A 128 0.87 0.01 6.17
CA SER A 128 -0.02 -1.16 6.17
C SER A 128 0.01 -1.81 7.55
N ILE A 129 -1.14 -1.85 8.23
CA ILE A 129 -1.34 -2.52 9.52
C ILE A 129 -2.67 -3.29 9.46
N PRO A 130 -2.68 -4.52 8.93
CA PRO A 130 -3.91 -5.32 8.79
C PRO A 130 -4.50 -5.77 10.13
N THR A 131 -3.65 -5.96 11.14
CA THR A 131 -4.03 -6.49 12.45
C THR A 131 -3.02 -6.08 13.52
N LEU A 132 -3.48 -6.11 14.79
CA LEU A 132 -2.61 -6.04 15.97
C LEU A 132 -2.42 -7.40 16.64
N ASP A 133 -3.16 -8.43 16.17
CA ASP A 133 -3.05 -9.79 16.68
C ASP A 133 -1.65 -10.34 16.38
N PRO A 134 -0.87 -10.72 17.42
CA PRO A 134 0.52 -11.11 17.24
C PRO A 134 0.69 -12.46 16.55
N GLU A 135 -0.30 -13.34 16.63
CA GLU A 135 -0.26 -14.64 15.97
C GLU A 135 -0.53 -14.47 14.48
N VAL A 136 -1.62 -13.79 14.13
CA VAL A 136 -1.97 -13.49 12.74
C VAL A 136 -0.85 -12.72 12.06
N TRP A 137 -0.29 -11.69 12.71
CA TRP A 137 0.85 -10.95 12.17
C TRP A 137 2.06 -11.85 11.90
N ARG A 138 2.51 -12.63 12.89
CA ARG A 138 3.72 -13.46 12.73
C ARG A 138 3.60 -14.47 11.60
N LYS A 139 2.43 -15.08 11.44
CA LYS A 139 2.18 -16.09 10.42
C LYS A 139 1.96 -15.50 9.03
N THR A 140 1.33 -14.32 8.93
CA THR A 140 0.98 -13.72 7.62
C THR A 140 1.99 -12.70 7.10
N GLU A 141 2.79 -12.09 7.98
CA GLU A 141 3.78 -11.05 7.65
C GLU A 141 5.18 -11.36 8.26
N PRO A 142 5.77 -12.53 8.00
CA PRO A 142 6.91 -13.08 8.77
C PRO A 142 8.19 -12.23 8.75
N GLY A 143 8.40 -11.43 7.69
CA GLY A 143 9.60 -10.60 7.53
C GLY A 143 9.38 -9.12 7.87
N THR A 144 8.24 -8.77 8.47
CA THR A 144 7.91 -7.37 8.75
C THR A 144 8.17 -7.00 10.22
N ALA A 145 8.36 -5.71 10.45
CA ALA A 145 8.39 -5.18 11.81
C ALA A 145 7.03 -5.36 12.50
N PRO A 146 7.00 -5.57 13.85
CA PRO A 146 5.76 -5.65 14.59
C PRO A 146 4.83 -4.45 14.37
N PRO A 147 3.49 -4.63 14.35
CA PRO A 147 2.53 -3.54 14.16
C PRO A 147 2.74 -2.35 15.12
N ARG A 148 3.08 -2.63 16.38
CA ARG A 148 3.38 -1.57 17.37
C ARG A 148 4.61 -0.71 17.02
N GLN A 149 5.59 -1.26 16.32
CA GLN A 149 6.73 -0.46 15.83
C GLN A 149 6.31 0.44 14.66
N ARG A 150 5.43 -0.04 13.79
CA ARG A 150 4.85 0.75 12.69
C ARG A 150 4.01 1.92 13.24
N LEU A 151 3.24 1.70 14.31
CA LEU A 151 2.50 2.77 15.00
C LEU A 151 3.42 3.82 15.63
N ARG A 152 4.55 3.40 16.23
CA ARG A 152 5.56 4.36 16.72
C ARG A 152 6.17 5.18 15.58
N ALA A 153 6.44 4.56 14.44
CA ALA A 153 6.93 5.29 13.27
C ALA A 153 5.89 6.31 12.75
N ILE A 154 4.60 5.96 12.75
CA ILE A 154 3.52 6.92 12.44
C ILE A 154 3.58 8.10 13.38
N ARG A 155 3.66 7.89 14.70
CA ARG A 155 3.79 8.97 15.70
C ARG A 155 4.96 9.89 15.37
N THR A 156 6.14 9.32 15.12
CA THR A 156 7.33 10.13 14.77
C THR A 156 7.12 10.98 13.53
N LEU A 157 6.43 10.45 12.50
CA LEU A 157 6.12 11.23 11.29
C LEU A 157 5.12 12.36 11.57
N ILE A 158 4.06 12.07 12.31
CA ILE A 158 3.04 13.06 12.68
C ILE A 158 3.66 14.18 13.53
N ASP A 159 4.49 13.85 14.52
CA ASP A 159 5.18 14.82 15.36
C ASP A 159 6.12 15.72 14.54
N ALA A 160 6.60 15.25 13.39
CA ALA A 160 7.37 16.02 12.43
C ALA A 160 6.53 16.77 11.38
N GLY A 161 5.20 16.78 11.51
CA GLY A 161 4.27 17.47 10.60
C GLY A 161 4.03 16.75 9.27
N ILE A 162 4.34 15.45 9.19
CA ILE A 162 4.16 14.64 7.98
C ILE A 162 2.83 13.91 8.06
N ASP A 163 1.98 14.02 7.01
CA ASP A 163 0.71 13.29 6.90
C ASP A 163 0.96 11.78 6.84
N ALA A 164 0.50 11.05 7.85
CA ALA A 164 0.63 9.61 7.94
C ALA A 164 -0.70 8.93 8.27
N SER A 165 -1.01 7.85 7.55
CA SER A 165 -2.27 7.11 7.63
C SER A 165 -2.05 5.60 7.80
N VAL A 166 -3.09 4.89 8.23
CA VAL A 166 -3.08 3.42 8.33
C VAL A 166 -3.90 2.80 7.21
N GLY A 167 -3.31 1.84 6.50
CA GLY A 167 -3.99 0.94 5.59
C GLY A 167 -4.26 -0.40 6.27
N MET A 168 -5.51 -0.68 6.63
CA MET A 168 -5.95 -2.00 7.05
C MET A 168 -6.13 -2.87 5.79
N ALA A 169 -5.02 -3.18 5.14
CA ALA A 169 -4.99 -3.81 3.83
C ALA A 169 -3.87 -4.86 3.70
N PRO A 170 -4.28 -6.14 3.48
CA PRO A 170 -5.65 -6.58 3.38
C PRO A 170 -6.27 -6.92 4.75
N ILE A 171 -7.58 -6.77 4.88
CA ILE A 171 -8.34 -7.49 5.90
C ILE A 171 -8.45 -8.94 5.44
N LEU A 172 -8.17 -9.86 6.36
CA LEU A 172 -8.16 -11.31 6.14
C LEU A 172 -9.43 -11.90 6.75
N PRO A 173 -10.39 -12.41 5.94
CA PRO A 173 -11.62 -13.00 6.45
C PRO A 173 -11.37 -14.12 7.47
N GLY A 174 -12.07 -14.08 8.60
CA GLY A 174 -11.93 -15.03 9.70
C GLY A 174 -10.69 -14.85 10.58
N LEU A 175 -9.75 -13.96 10.19
CA LEU A 175 -8.50 -13.71 10.93
C LEU A 175 -8.39 -12.28 11.48
N SER A 176 -8.75 -11.29 10.68
CA SER A 176 -8.61 -9.86 11.06
C SER A 176 -9.86 -9.03 10.81
N ASP A 177 -10.98 -9.63 10.43
CA ASP A 177 -12.27 -8.99 10.15
C ASP A 177 -13.24 -8.97 11.35
N ASP A 178 -12.81 -9.49 12.50
CA ASP A 178 -13.58 -9.36 13.74
C ASP A 178 -13.71 -7.86 14.11
N PRO A 179 -14.94 -7.39 14.45
CA PRO A 179 -15.21 -6.00 14.76
C PRO A 179 -14.35 -5.43 15.89
N HIS A 180 -14.09 -6.20 16.94
CA HIS A 180 -13.26 -5.77 18.08
C HIS A 180 -11.79 -5.63 17.65
N LYS A 181 -11.27 -6.61 16.89
CA LYS A 181 -9.91 -6.57 16.34
C LYS A 181 -9.73 -5.38 15.39
N MET A 182 -10.73 -5.09 14.55
CA MET A 182 -10.71 -3.90 13.67
C MET A 182 -10.74 -2.60 14.47
N ALA A 183 -11.58 -2.52 15.51
CA ALA A 183 -11.65 -1.37 16.41
C ALA A 183 -10.32 -1.14 17.13
N ASP A 184 -9.62 -2.20 17.55
CA ASP A 184 -8.30 -2.11 18.18
C ASP A 184 -7.26 -1.46 17.25
N VAL A 185 -7.23 -1.86 15.97
CA VAL A 185 -6.33 -1.24 14.98
C VAL A 185 -6.66 0.24 14.78
N ILE A 186 -7.95 0.57 14.69
CA ILE A 186 -8.41 1.97 14.48
C ILE A 186 -8.08 2.83 15.68
N ARG A 187 -8.33 2.35 16.92
CA ARG A 187 -7.95 3.06 18.16
C ARG A 187 -6.45 3.30 18.22
N ALA A 188 -5.65 2.25 17.97
CA ALA A 188 -4.20 2.38 17.99
C ALA A 188 -3.68 3.33 16.90
N ALA A 189 -4.30 3.37 15.72
CA ALA A 189 -4.00 4.33 14.66
C ALA A 189 -4.28 5.77 15.11
N ARG A 190 -5.47 6.02 15.70
CA ARG A 190 -5.84 7.33 16.28
C ARG A 190 -4.84 7.74 17.36
N ASP A 191 -4.54 6.85 18.28
CA ASP A 191 -3.65 7.13 19.42
C ASP A 191 -2.21 7.39 18.96
N ALA A 192 -1.81 6.84 17.83
CA ALA A 192 -0.57 7.18 17.15
C ALA A 192 -0.63 8.51 16.39
N GLY A 193 -1.80 9.16 16.31
CA GLY A 193 -2.00 10.43 15.61
C GLY A 193 -2.21 10.28 14.10
N ALA A 194 -2.46 9.05 13.59
CA ALA A 194 -2.71 8.85 12.17
C ALA A 194 -3.88 9.72 11.68
N THR A 195 -3.70 10.36 10.52
CA THR A 195 -4.68 11.31 9.96
C THR A 195 -5.90 10.63 9.36
N ALA A 196 -5.76 9.35 8.95
CA ALA A 196 -6.86 8.58 8.38
C ALA A 196 -6.60 7.09 8.46
N VAL A 197 -7.69 6.31 8.29
CA VAL A 197 -7.64 4.88 8.01
C VAL A 197 -8.30 4.58 6.67
N TRP A 198 -7.90 3.49 6.03
CA TRP A 198 -8.60 2.94 4.87
C TRP A 198 -8.43 1.42 4.85
N THR A 199 -9.30 0.73 4.13
CA THR A 199 -9.27 -0.72 4.10
C THR A 199 -9.46 -1.31 2.71
N ASN A 200 -8.97 -2.52 2.54
CA ASN A 200 -9.30 -3.42 1.44
C ASN A 200 -9.32 -4.85 1.95
N VAL A 201 -10.24 -5.67 1.44
CA VAL A 201 -10.28 -7.11 1.74
C VAL A 201 -9.28 -7.84 0.84
N LEU A 202 -8.73 -8.92 1.32
CA LEU A 202 -7.81 -9.79 0.59
C LEU A 202 -8.33 -10.12 -0.81
N TYR A 203 -7.45 -10.11 -1.78
CA TYR A 203 -7.70 -10.65 -3.12
C TYR A 203 -6.63 -11.64 -3.53
N LEU A 204 -7.04 -12.71 -4.21
CA LEU A 204 -6.25 -13.90 -4.48
C LEU A 204 -6.12 -14.13 -5.99
N ARG A 205 -5.19 -13.42 -6.63
CA ARG A 205 -4.80 -13.71 -8.02
C ARG A 205 -3.90 -14.94 -8.09
N PRO A 206 -3.80 -15.60 -9.25
CA PRO A 206 -2.82 -16.68 -9.46
C PRO A 206 -1.40 -16.25 -9.03
N GLY A 207 -0.67 -17.13 -8.37
CA GLY A 207 0.62 -16.83 -7.74
C GLY A 207 0.51 -16.40 -6.28
N THR A 208 -0.43 -15.52 -5.95
CA THR A 208 -0.75 -15.17 -4.56
C THR A 208 -1.67 -16.22 -3.93
N ARG A 209 -2.67 -16.69 -4.69
CA ARG A 209 -3.67 -17.65 -4.21
C ARG A 209 -3.02 -18.93 -3.71
N GLU A 210 -2.23 -19.56 -4.53
CA GLU A 210 -1.62 -20.86 -4.23
C GLU A 210 -0.77 -20.76 -2.95
N HIS A 211 0.09 -19.74 -2.88
CA HIS A 211 0.94 -19.53 -1.72
C HIS A 211 0.15 -19.17 -0.46
N PHE A 212 -0.88 -18.34 -0.58
CA PHE A 212 -1.71 -17.96 0.57
C PHE A 212 -2.49 -19.15 1.11
N LEU A 213 -3.15 -19.93 0.24
CA LEU A 213 -3.95 -21.10 0.67
C LEU A 213 -3.07 -22.23 1.25
N GLU A 214 -1.86 -22.43 0.72
CA GLU A 214 -0.88 -23.36 1.30
C GLU A 214 -0.54 -22.96 2.76
N ASN A 215 -0.25 -21.68 2.99
CA ASN A 215 0.04 -21.19 4.34
C ASN A 215 -1.20 -21.21 5.24
N LEU A 216 -2.39 -20.90 4.71
CA LEU A 216 -3.65 -20.99 5.45
C LEU A 216 -3.93 -22.44 5.89
N ALA A 217 -3.75 -23.42 5.00
CA ALA A 217 -3.94 -24.83 5.31
C ALA A 217 -2.98 -25.35 6.38
N ARG A 218 -1.76 -24.80 6.43
CA ARG A 218 -0.77 -25.12 7.48
C ARG A 218 -1.13 -24.49 8.83
N ASP A 219 -1.54 -23.23 8.84
CA ASP A 219 -1.62 -22.40 10.05
C ASP A 219 -3.04 -22.33 10.64
N TRP A 220 -4.09 -22.46 9.79
CA TRP A 220 -5.51 -22.41 10.14
C TRP A 220 -6.32 -23.33 9.19
N PRO A 221 -6.10 -24.64 9.24
CA PRO A 221 -6.74 -25.62 8.34
C PRO A 221 -8.27 -25.55 8.38
N GLU A 222 -8.86 -25.18 9.51
CA GLU A 222 -10.30 -25.03 9.69
C GLU A 222 -10.92 -23.91 8.85
N LEU A 223 -10.13 -22.92 8.45
CA LEU A 223 -10.61 -21.81 7.61
C LEU A 223 -10.55 -22.13 6.11
N LEU A 224 -9.80 -23.14 5.69
CA LEU A 224 -9.61 -23.45 4.27
C LEU A 224 -10.93 -23.65 3.51
N PRO A 225 -11.90 -24.45 3.98
CA PRO A 225 -13.18 -24.62 3.28
C PRO A 225 -13.98 -23.32 3.15
N ALA A 226 -13.86 -22.41 4.13
CA ALA A 226 -14.52 -21.10 4.08
C ALA A 226 -13.89 -20.21 2.99
N TYR A 227 -12.57 -20.20 2.87
CA TYR A 227 -11.88 -19.43 1.83
C TYR A 227 -12.15 -19.98 0.42
N GLU A 228 -12.23 -21.29 0.25
CA GLU A 228 -12.61 -21.91 -1.02
C GLU A 228 -13.99 -21.45 -1.47
N ARG A 229 -15.00 -21.47 -0.58
CA ARG A 229 -16.36 -20.98 -0.88
C ARG A 229 -16.39 -19.47 -1.12
N LEU A 230 -15.66 -18.68 -0.30
CA LEU A 230 -15.67 -17.24 -0.33
C LEU A 230 -15.14 -16.68 -1.66
N TYR A 231 -14.08 -17.30 -2.17
CA TYR A 231 -13.46 -16.89 -3.42
C TYR A 231 -14.00 -17.64 -4.64
N ASP A 232 -14.41 -18.90 -4.49
CA ASP A 232 -15.02 -19.73 -5.55
C ASP A 232 -14.28 -19.57 -6.89
N GLY A 233 -12.96 -19.79 -6.88
CA GLY A 233 -12.11 -19.61 -8.05
C GLY A 233 -11.83 -18.15 -8.46
N ARG A 234 -12.56 -17.18 -7.93
CA ARG A 234 -12.41 -15.75 -8.25
C ARG A 234 -11.25 -15.11 -7.48
N ALA A 235 -10.69 -14.04 -8.04
CA ALA A 235 -9.61 -13.30 -7.37
C ALA A 235 -10.14 -12.39 -6.25
N TYR A 236 -11.40 -11.97 -6.29
CA TYR A 236 -12.02 -11.02 -5.37
C TYR A 236 -13.25 -11.63 -4.73
N VAL A 237 -13.46 -11.29 -3.47
CA VAL A 237 -14.75 -11.55 -2.80
C VAL A 237 -15.87 -10.76 -3.47
N THR A 238 -17.09 -11.23 -3.32
CA THR A 238 -18.28 -10.55 -3.85
C THR A 238 -18.57 -9.26 -3.09
N LYS A 239 -19.43 -8.40 -3.66
CA LYS A 239 -19.76 -7.10 -3.04
C LYS A 239 -20.51 -7.25 -1.71
N ASP A 240 -21.35 -8.27 -1.60
CA ASP A 240 -22.09 -8.62 -0.38
C ASP A 240 -21.17 -8.96 0.80
N VAL A 241 -19.96 -9.46 0.54
CA VAL A 241 -18.92 -9.66 1.56
C VAL A 241 -18.06 -8.40 1.75
N LEU A 242 -17.69 -7.75 0.66
CA LEU A 242 -16.77 -6.62 0.67
C LEU A 242 -17.37 -5.37 1.32
N ASP A 243 -18.63 -5.03 0.97
CA ASP A 243 -19.25 -3.76 1.34
C ASP A 243 -19.56 -3.67 2.85
N PRO A 244 -20.07 -4.72 3.53
CA PRO A 244 -20.23 -4.72 4.99
C PRO A 244 -18.91 -4.47 5.74
N VAL A 245 -17.83 -5.14 5.34
CA VAL A 245 -16.52 -4.94 5.99
C VAL A 245 -16.03 -3.50 5.83
N LYS A 246 -16.18 -2.92 4.62
CA LYS A 246 -15.81 -1.51 4.38
C LYS A 246 -16.68 -0.54 5.15
N GLN A 247 -17.98 -0.82 5.25
CA GLN A 247 -18.91 0.00 6.02
C GLN A 247 -18.55 -0.03 7.49
N GLN A 248 -18.29 -1.20 8.04
CA GLN A 248 -17.92 -1.38 9.44
C GLN A 248 -16.64 -0.61 9.80
N VAL A 249 -15.60 -0.67 8.96
CA VAL A 249 -14.38 0.14 9.17
C VAL A 249 -14.70 1.63 9.17
N ARG A 250 -15.61 2.11 8.30
CA ARG A 250 -16.03 3.52 8.28
C ARG A 250 -16.77 3.94 9.54
N GLU A 251 -17.68 3.09 10.01
CA GLU A 251 -18.44 3.35 11.23
C GLU A 251 -17.53 3.37 12.45
N LEU A 252 -16.62 2.40 12.57
CA LEU A 252 -15.62 2.36 13.63
C LEU A 252 -14.68 3.57 13.56
N ALA A 253 -14.23 3.96 12.37
CA ALA A 253 -13.40 5.14 12.18
C ALA A 253 -14.13 6.43 12.66
N LYS A 254 -15.41 6.58 12.31
CA LYS A 254 -16.26 7.68 12.77
C LYS A 254 -16.44 7.65 14.30
N GLN A 255 -16.75 6.48 14.87
CA GLN A 255 -16.92 6.32 16.33
C GLN A 255 -15.65 6.71 17.10
N HIS A 256 -14.47 6.41 16.55
CA HIS A 256 -13.19 6.70 17.17
C HIS A 256 -12.58 8.05 16.75
N GLY A 257 -13.31 8.88 15.97
CA GLY A 257 -12.87 10.23 15.62
C GLY A 257 -11.66 10.28 14.68
N ILE A 258 -11.48 9.28 13.83
CA ILE A 258 -10.44 9.27 12.80
C ILE A 258 -11.08 9.31 11.39
N ALA A 259 -10.50 10.05 10.45
CA ALA A 259 -11.05 10.16 9.09
C ALA A 259 -10.94 8.86 8.30
N ASP A 260 -11.94 8.58 7.45
CA ASP A 260 -11.80 7.62 6.34
C ASP A 260 -11.19 8.37 5.14
N ARG A 261 -10.02 7.94 4.70
CA ARG A 261 -9.27 8.61 3.63
C ARG A 261 -9.90 8.45 2.24
N ARG A 262 -10.82 7.50 2.04
CA ARG A 262 -11.45 7.33 0.73
C ARG A 262 -12.60 8.32 0.58
N PRO A 263 -12.53 9.25 -0.40
CA PRO A 263 -13.70 10.06 -0.72
C PRO A 263 -14.86 9.10 -1.06
N ARG A 264 -16.01 9.36 -0.47
CA ARG A 264 -17.25 8.67 -0.81
C ARG A 264 -17.46 8.84 -2.33
N ARG A 265 -17.56 7.74 -3.06
CA ARG A 265 -18.02 7.82 -4.45
C ARG A 265 -19.41 8.46 -4.40
N ALA A 266 -19.56 9.60 -5.06
CA ALA A 266 -20.86 10.23 -5.21
C ALA A 266 -21.87 9.20 -5.73
N THR A 267 -23.04 9.16 -5.12
CA THR A 267 -24.14 8.30 -5.58
C THR A 267 -24.57 8.74 -6.98
N PRO A 268 -25.23 7.88 -7.76
CA PRO A 268 -25.76 8.27 -9.06
C PRO A 268 -26.66 9.52 -9.03
N ALA A 269 -27.42 9.73 -7.93
CA ALA A 269 -28.25 10.90 -7.71
C ALA A 269 -27.42 12.17 -7.45
N GLU A 270 -26.32 12.09 -6.69
CA GLU A 270 -25.41 13.21 -6.45
C GLU A 270 -24.61 13.60 -7.71
N ARG A 271 -24.39 12.65 -8.63
CA ARG A 271 -23.79 12.91 -9.94
C ARG A 271 -24.78 13.54 -10.93
N ALA A 272 -26.04 13.19 -10.84
CA ALA A 272 -27.09 13.74 -11.71
C ALA A 272 -27.48 15.18 -11.32
N GLY A 273 -27.19 15.63 -10.09
CA GLY A 273 -27.46 17.00 -9.61
C GLY A 273 -26.28 17.98 -9.79
N ALA A 274 -25.11 17.51 -10.20
CA ALA A 274 -24.00 18.37 -10.59
C ALA A 274 -24.22 18.79 -12.05
N THR A 275 -24.69 19.99 -12.27
CA THR A 275 -24.75 20.58 -13.61
C THR A 275 -23.36 20.69 -14.18
N ASP A 276 -23.13 20.05 -15.33
CA ASP A 276 -21.89 20.15 -16.09
C ASP A 276 -21.60 21.64 -16.38
N GLY A 277 -20.58 22.19 -15.74
CA GLY A 277 -19.91 23.38 -16.20
C GLY A 277 -19.20 23.06 -17.53
N PRO A 278 -19.02 24.01 -18.44
CA PRO A 278 -18.63 23.76 -19.84
C PRO A 278 -17.18 23.26 -20.04
N ASP A 279 -16.45 22.83 -18.99
CA ASP A 279 -15.03 22.43 -19.08
C ASP A 279 -14.64 21.24 -18.18
N ASP A 280 -15.50 20.21 -18.06
CA ASP A 280 -15.07 18.96 -17.44
C ASP A 280 -14.72 17.92 -18.51
N PRO A 281 -13.43 17.62 -18.76
CA PRO A 281 -13.06 16.58 -19.70
C PRO A 281 -13.54 15.22 -19.14
N ARG A 282 -14.44 14.59 -19.86
CA ARG A 282 -14.92 13.22 -19.59
C ARG A 282 -13.74 12.33 -19.20
N PRO A 283 -13.85 11.52 -18.13
CA PRO A 283 -12.80 10.59 -17.77
C PRO A 283 -12.59 9.62 -18.95
N LEU A 284 -11.45 9.74 -19.58
CA LEU A 284 -10.97 8.77 -20.55
C LEU A 284 -10.96 7.37 -19.91
N PRO A 285 -11.25 6.29 -20.67
CA PRO A 285 -11.12 4.93 -20.18
C PRO A 285 -9.69 4.77 -19.63
N HIS A 286 -9.59 4.27 -18.41
CA HIS A 286 -8.32 4.14 -17.67
C HIS A 286 -7.25 3.50 -18.55
N PRO A 287 -6.19 4.21 -18.94
CA PRO A 287 -5.03 3.55 -19.50
C PRO A 287 -4.46 2.64 -18.41
N ALA A 288 -3.99 1.48 -18.82
CA ALA A 288 -3.23 0.58 -17.95
C ALA A 288 -2.18 1.41 -17.19
N VAL A 289 -2.02 1.14 -15.87
CA VAL A 289 -1.02 1.80 -15.04
C VAL A 289 0.33 1.64 -15.72
N GLU A 290 0.80 2.67 -16.40
CA GLU A 290 2.18 2.69 -16.88
C GLU A 290 3.09 2.74 -15.66
N GLN A 291 3.69 1.59 -15.36
CA GLN A 291 4.88 1.59 -14.53
C GLN A 291 5.92 2.43 -15.29
N LEU A 292 6.63 3.32 -14.60
CA LEU A 292 7.87 3.87 -15.14
C LEU A 292 8.78 2.68 -15.46
N SER A 293 8.64 2.15 -16.67
CA SER A 293 9.32 0.95 -17.11
C SER A 293 10.73 1.33 -17.47
N LEU A 294 11.69 0.91 -16.64
CA LEU A 294 13.13 1.02 -16.91
C LEU A 294 13.56 0.07 -18.06
N ALA A 295 12.65 -0.64 -18.70
CA ALA A 295 12.97 -1.56 -19.80
C ALA A 295 13.46 -0.86 -21.07
N SER A 296 13.19 0.44 -21.25
CA SER A 296 13.68 1.19 -22.41
C SER A 296 15.09 1.78 -22.26
N ALA A 297 15.75 1.64 -21.11
CA ALA A 297 17.11 2.16 -20.87
C ALA A 297 18.23 1.10 -21.02
N LEU A 298 17.88 -0.11 -21.48
CA LEU A 298 18.83 -1.21 -21.72
C LEU A 298 18.95 -1.56 -23.22
N ARG A 299 18.74 -0.61 -24.11
CA ARG A 299 19.19 -0.71 -25.52
C ARG A 299 20.25 0.33 -25.83
#